data_19e078ea4337cd1d73fea6cd76db9aaf
#
_entry.id   19e078ea4337cd1d73fea6cd76db9aaf
#
_cell.length_a   1.000
_cell.length_b   1.000
_cell.length_c   1.000
_cell.angle_alpha   90.00
_cell.angle_beta   90.00
_cell.angle_gamma   90.00
#
_symmetry.space_group_name_H-M   'P 1'
#
loop_
_entity.id
_entity.type
_entity.pdbx_description
1 polymer ?
#
loop_
_entity_poly.entity_id
_entity_poly.type
_entity_poly.pdbx_seq_one_letter_code
_entity_poly.pdbx_strand_id
1 'polypeptide(L)'
;GIPINKMTNPFLKLTGRNSFDFVDKTESIIQSLNESLGKCEIKHLKDIIQIWKDGYIAAEVHTLPWNDQYFYEVLYFKKNCLIRTDFYSDGIVYSDFFVTDKRDDGGLYAKKVKRSFYSKDRIKILEQIDDAFILEDGRIISMYEIIDIYLDELHLKEEDSLIMDRAYDLEFNEVIFAKDLSCKKICVIHSGHYFEPNQSTIALYLNYEYYFWFKYSDSVDSFVVSTEEQKKDLIRVLRKFNYSIPNICVIPVGATEELCVSNNRIKNSIMTASRIVRGKRLDLIIKAVIEANKRC
;
A
#
# COMPACT_ATOMS: atom_id res chain seq x y z
N GLY A 1 -12.26 -8.26 -5.41
CA GLY A 1 -10.86 -7.97 -5.06
C GLY A 1 -9.99 -9.22 -5.13
N ILE A 2 -8.68 -9.06 -5.05
CA ILE A 2 -7.75 -10.19 -5.00
C ILE A 2 -7.92 -10.88 -3.64
N PRO A 3 -8.09 -12.22 -3.58
CA PRO A 3 -8.15 -12.93 -2.31
C PRO A 3 -6.86 -12.75 -1.50
N ILE A 4 -6.99 -12.56 -0.19
CA ILE A 4 -5.86 -12.23 0.70
C ILE A 4 -4.76 -13.31 0.69
N ASN A 5 -5.15 -14.57 0.52
CA ASN A 5 -4.23 -15.70 0.40
C ASN A 5 -3.46 -15.75 -0.94
N LYS A 6 -3.71 -14.80 -1.85
CA LYS A 6 -2.94 -14.57 -3.07
C LYS A 6 -2.10 -13.29 -3.01
N MET A 7 -2.16 -12.56 -1.90
CA MET A 7 -1.36 -11.36 -1.69
C MET A 7 -0.04 -11.74 -1.04
N THR A 8 1.05 -11.19 -1.55
CA THR A 8 2.39 -11.35 -0.98
C THR A 8 3.18 -10.06 -1.10
N ASN A 9 4.32 -9.98 -0.44
CA ASN A 9 5.28 -8.90 -0.57
C ASN A 9 6.70 -9.41 -0.29
N PRO A 10 7.76 -8.62 -0.59
CA PRO A 10 9.15 -9.06 -0.40
C PRO A 10 9.45 -9.55 1.02
N PHE A 11 8.99 -8.84 2.03
CA PHE A 11 9.25 -9.20 3.43
C PHE A 11 8.54 -10.49 3.85
N LEU A 12 7.32 -10.70 3.34
CA LEU A 12 6.58 -11.95 3.61
C LEU A 12 7.33 -13.15 3.03
N LYS A 13 7.87 -13.02 1.82
CA LYS A 13 8.71 -14.05 1.18
C LYS A 13 9.98 -14.31 1.98
N LEU A 14 10.72 -13.27 2.34
CA LEU A 14 11.93 -13.41 3.17
C LEU A 14 11.66 -14.11 4.50
N THR A 15 10.45 -13.98 5.08
CA THR A 15 10.05 -14.70 6.29
C THR A 15 9.64 -16.16 6.05
N GLY A 16 9.79 -16.67 4.82
CA GLY A 16 9.41 -18.04 4.44
C GLY A 16 7.90 -18.24 4.26
N ARG A 17 7.15 -17.16 4.01
CA ARG A 17 5.69 -17.19 3.79
C ARG A 17 5.36 -16.85 2.35
N ASN A 18 4.43 -17.59 1.74
CA ASN A 18 4.03 -17.35 0.35
C ASN A 18 2.91 -16.32 0.21
N SER A 19 2.07 -16.19 1.23
CA SER A 19 0.91 -15.28 1.24
C SER A 19 0.53 -14.94 2.67
N PHE A 20 -0.40 -14.00 2.84
CA PHE A 20 -1.01 -13.74 4.13
C PHE A 20 -1.96 -14.89 4.48
N ASP A 21 -1.78 -15.45 5.68
CA ASP A 21 -2.62 -16.52 6.24
C ASP A 21 -2.86 -16.27 7.73
N PHE A 22 -4.06 -15.81 8.08
CA PHE A 22 -4.42 -15.45 9.44
C PHE A 22 -5.04 -16.66 10.14
N VAL A 23 -4.20 -17.52 10.70
CA VAL A 23 -4.59 -18.77 11.38
C VAL A 23 -4.46 -18.70 12.91
N ASP A 24 -3.82 -17.65 13.42
CA ASP A 24 -3.58 -17.48 14.85
C ASP A 24 -4.88 -17.15 15.58
N LYS A 25 -5.24 -17.99 16.58
CA LYS A 25 -6.50 -17.90 17.33
C LYS A 25 -6.46 -16.78 18.35
N THR A 26 -7.49 -15.94 18.38
CA THR A 26 -7.67 -14.86 19.34
C THR A 26 -7.66 -15.35 20.80
N GLU A 27 -8.30 -16.48 21.09
CA GLU A 27 -8.29 -17.07 22.42
C GLU A 27 -6.89 -17.46 22.90
N SER A 28 -6.07 -18.03 22.01
CA SER A 28 -4.70 -18.46 22.34
C SER A 28 -3.80 -17.29 22.70
N ILE A 29 -3.87 -16.17 21.98
CA ILE A 29 -3.07 -14.99 22.31
C ILE A 29 -3.54 -14.34 23.61
N ILE A 30 -4.85 -14.26 23.85
CA ILE A 30 -5.40 -13.72 25.10
C ILE A 30 -4.93 -14.57 26.30
N GLN A 31 -4.99 -15.89 26.19
CA GLN A 31 -4.48 -16.80 27.22
C GLN A 31 -2.99 -16.56 27.49
N SER A 32 -2.16 -16.52 26.44
CA SER A 32 -0.71 -16.28 26.55
C SER A 32 -0.40 -14.94 27.21
N LEU A 33 -1.15 -13.87 26.87
CA LEU A 33 -1.00 -12.55 27.47
C LEU A 33 -1.39 -12.57 28.95
N ASN A 34 -2.48 -13.23 29.32
CA ASN A 34 -2.89 -13.38 30.72
C ASN A 34 -1.85 -14.16 31.54
N GLU A 35 -1.28 -15.22 31.00
CA GLU A 35 -0.24 -16.00 31.67
C GLU A 35 1.03 -15.16 31.88
N SER A 36 1.43 -14.36 30.89
CA SER A 36 2.62 -13.53 30.97
C SER A 36 2.46 -12.28 31.85
N LEU A 37 1.30 -11.66 31.80
CA LEU A 37 1.01 -10.41 32.53
C LEU A 37 0.48 -10.67 33.94
N GLY A 38 -0.09 -11.86 34.23
CA GLY A 38 -0.78 -12.19 35.46
C GLY A 38 -2.24 -11.72 35.42
N LYS A 39 -2.87 -11.53 36.58
CA LYS A 39 -4.29 -11.15 36.65
C LYS A 39 -4.57 -9.83 35.93
N CYS A 40 -5.37 -9.89 34.87
CA CYS A 40 -5.76 -8.76 34.03
C CYS A 40 -7.29 -8.66 33.93
N GLU A 41 -7.77 -7.46 33.61
CA GLU A 41 -9.15 -7.20 33.17
C GLU A 41 -9.19 -7.20 31.63
N ILE A 42 -10.16 -7.88 31.02
CA ILE A 42 -10.32 -7.97 29.57
C ILE A 42 -11.58 -7.20 29.19
N LYS A 43 -11.44 -6.28 28.21
CA LYS A 43 -12.56 -5.50 27.65
C LYS A 43 -12.68 -5.77 26.16
N HIS A 44 -13.83 -6.25 25.73
CA HIS A 44 -14.17 -6.46 24.34
C HIS A 44 -14.77 -5.19 23.74
N LEU A 45 -14.14 -4.62 22.76
CA LEU A 45 -14.67 -3.60 21.87
C LEU A 45 -15.01 -4.28 20.53
N LYS A 46 -15.46 -3.51 19.53
CA LYS A 46 -15.91 -4.11 18.27
C LYS A 46 -14.86 -5.07 17.65
N ASP A 47 -13.74 -4.52 17.18
CA ASP A 47 -12.68 -5.27 16.49
C ASP A 47 -11.36 -5.26 17.31
N ILE A 48 -11.43 -4.89 18.60
CA ILE A 48 -10.29 -4.73 19.50
C ILE A 48 -10.61 -5.36 20.85
N ILE A 49 -9.68 -6.13 21.38
CA ILE A 49 -9.75 -6.67 22.74
C ILE A 49 -8.63 -6.01 23.54
N GLN A 50 -9.01 -5.24 24.56
CA GLN A 50 -8.08 -4.57 25.46
C GLN A 50 -7.79 -5.40 26.69
N ILE A 51 -6.52 -5.53 27.05
CA ILE A 51 -6.03 -6.19 28.25
C ILE A 51 -5.50 -5.11 29.19
N TRP A 52 -6.16 -4.96 30.33
CA TRP A 52 -5.88 -3.94 31.32
C TRP A 52 -5.16 -4.54 32.53
N LYS A 53 -4.10 -3.87 32.98
CA LYS A 53 -3.34 -4.21 34.18
C LYS A 53 -3.05 -2.95 34.99
N ASP A 54 -3.31 -2.98 36.29
CA ASP A 54 -3.03 -1.89 37.24
C ASP A 54 -3.63 -0.53 36.77
N GLY A 55 -4.81 -0.56 36.16
CA GLY A 55 -5.50 0.64 35.67
C GLY A 55 -4.99 1.20 34.32
N TYR A 56 -4.06 0.50 33.64
CA TYR A 56 -3.51 0.90 32.35
C TYR A 56 -3.76 -0.19 31.29
N ILE A 57 -3.86 0.21 30.03
CA ILE A 57 -3.84 -0.72 28.92
C ILE A 57 -2.44 -1.34 28.85
N ALA A 58 -2.35 -2.66 28.96
CA ALA A 58 -1.11 -3.42 28.81
C ALA A 58 -0.95 -3.97 27.39
N ALA A 59 -2.06 -4.40 26.77
CA ALA A 59 -2.06 -4.83 25.37
C ALA A 59 -3.43 -4.58 24.70
N GLU A 60 -3.40 -4.47 23.38
CA GLU A 60 -4.58 -4.52 22.51
C GLU A 60 -4.38 -5.60 21.46
N VAL A 61 -5.39 -6.46 21.29
CA VAL A 61 -5.43 -7.49 20.26
C VAL A 61 -6.43 -7.03 19.20
N HIS A 62 -5.98 -6.84 17.97
CA HIS A 62 -6.81 -6.43 16.84
C HIS A 62 -7.24 -7.68 16.07
N THR A 63 -8.56 -7.94 16.10
CA THR A 63 -9.16 -9.09 15.43
C THR A 63 -9.48 -8.77 13.97
N LEU A 64 -9.63 -9.81 13.13
CA LEU A 64 -10.07 -9.63 11.75
C LEU A 64 -11.48 -9.06 11.71
N PRO A 65 -11.76 -7.99 10.97
CA PRO A 65 -13.09 -7.34 10.92
C PRO A 65 -14.22 -8.26 10.43
N TRP A 66 -13.89 -9.34 9.73
CA TRP A 66 -14.84 -10.33 9.19
C TRP A 66 -14.87 -11.65 9.98
N ASN A 67 -13.95 -11.85 10.93
CA ASN A 67 -13.90 -13.05 11.78
C ASN A 67 -13.05 -12.82 13.03
N ASP A 68 -13.70 -12.49 14.15
CA ASP A 68 -13.09 -12.18 15.44
C ASP A 68 -12.41 -13.36 16.15
N GLN A 69 -12.61 -14.60 15.64
CA GLN A 69 -11.89 -15.77 16.14
C GLN A 69 -10.40 -15.75 15.80
N TYR A 70 -10.00 -14.89 14.88
CA TYR A 70 -8.62 -14.70 14.44
C TYR A 70 -8.20 -13.25 14.62
N PHE A 71 -6.93 -13.05 14.87
CA PHE A 71 -6.31 -11.72 14.98
C PHE A 71 -5.15 -11.58 14.02
N TYR A 72 -4.76 -10.34 13.79
CA TYR A 72 -3.65 -10.02 12.88
C TYR A 72 -2.59 -9.14 13.53
N GLU A 73 -2.90 -8.47 14.65
CA GLU A 73 -1.98 -7.50 15.27
C GLU A 73 -2.15 -7.49 16.79
N VAL A 74 -1.05 -7.32 17.50
CA VAL A 74 -1.04 -7.11 18.97
C VAL A 74 -0.19 -5.90 19.28
N LEU A 75 -0.76 -4.92 19.95
CA LEU A 75 -0.09 -3.74 20.47
C LEU A 75 0.23 -3.92 21.95
N TYR A 76 1.45 -3.56 22.36
CA TYR A 76 1.91 -3.64 23.73
C TYR A 76 2.20 -2.24 24.27
N PHE A 77 1.69 -1.98 25.47
CA PHE A 77 1.82 -0.67 26.11
C PHE A 77 2.55 -0.77 27.46
N LYS A 78 3.23 0.31 27.81
CA LYS A 78 3.77 0.53 29.16
C LYS A 78 3.27 1.90 29.65
N LYS A 79 2.41 1.90 30.67
CA LYS A 79 1.78 3.13 31.18
C LYS A 79 1.13 3.97 30.07
N ASN A 80 0.32 3.34 29.21
CA ASN A 80 -0.35 3.92 28.04
C ASN A 80 0.59 4.40 26.91
N CYS A 81 1.89 4.17 26.99
CA CYS A 81 2.81 4.43 25.90
C CYS A 81 3.02 3.18 25.06
N LEU A 82 2.75 3.23 23.76
CA LEU A 82 3.00 2.14 22.83
C LEU A 82 4.51 1.87 22.79
N ILE A 83 4.90 0.61 23.03
CA ILE A 83 6.31 0.19 23.04
C ILE A 83 6.64 -0.84 21.97
N ARG A 84 5.65 -1.63 21.53
CA ARG A 84 5.83 -2.66 20.51
C ARG A 84 4.50 -2.97 19.84
N THR A 85 4.54 -3.32 18.56
CA THR A 85 3.43 -3.91 17.81
C THR A 85 3.93 -5.16 17.12
N ASP A 86 3.22 -6.28 17.26
CA ASP A 86 3.50 -7.52 16.56
C ASP A 86 2.44 -7.74 15.48
N PHE A 87 2.87 -7.99 14.26
CA PHE A 87 2.00 -8.36 13.15
C PHE A 87 2.07 -9.86 12.90
N TYR A 88 0.92 -10.50 12.75
CA TYR A 88 0.76 -11.94 12.63
C TYR A 88 0.23 -12.35 11.26
N SER A 89 0.79 -13.41 10.73
CA SER A 89 0.31 -14.17 9.58
C SER A 89 0.99 -15.55 9.61
N ASP A 90 0.33 -16.57 10.13
CA ASP A 90 0.95 -17.87 10.46
C ASP A 90 2.18 -17.65 11.38
N GLY A 91 1.90 -17.16 12.62
CA GLY A 91 2.87 -16.68 13.57
C GLY A 91 3.29 -15.22 13.36
N ILE A 92 4.23 -14.73 14.19
CA ILE A 92 4.74 -13.36 14.10
C ILE A 92 5.55 -13.20 12.81
N VAL A 93 5.15 -12.25 11.96
CA VAL A 93 5.90 -11.86 10.76
C VAL A 93 6.93 -10.82 11.10
N TYR A 94 6.52 -9.75 11.81
CA TYR A 94 7.42 -8.71 12.28
C TYR A 94 6.94 -8.07 13.58
N SER A 95 7.88 -7.45 14.29
CA SER A 95 7.61 -6.57 15.42
C SER A 95 8.18 -5.19 15.16
N ASP A 96 7.33 -4.16 15.32
CA ASP A 96 7.75 -2.76 15.41
C ASP A 96 8.03 -2.38 16.85
N PHE A 97 9.13 -1.67 17.09
CA PHE A 97 9.52 -1.18 18.41
C PHE A 97 9.47 0.34 18.44
N PHE A 98 8.93 0.88 19.51
CA PHE A 98 8.67 2.30 19.64
C PHE A 98 9.33 2.87 20.90
N VAL A 99 9.69 4.16 20.83
CA VAL A 99 10.03 5.01 21.95
C VAL A 99 9.05 6.17 22.03
N THR A 100 8.82 6.69 23.21
CA THR A 100 8.03 7.91 23.37
C THR A 100 8.89 9.10 23.01
N ASP A 101 8.43 9.92 22.06
CA ASP A 101 9.09 11.14 21.62
C ASP A 101 8.12 12.34 21.70
N LYS A 102 8.62 13.56 21.62
CA LYS A 102 7.82 14.79 21.70
C LYS A 102 7.73 15.47 20.34
N ARG A 103 6.55 15.95 20.02
CA ARG A 103 6.31 16.85 18.88
C ARG A 103 6.71 18.26 19.24
N ASP A 104 6.84 19.14 18.23
CA ASP A 104 7.13 20.57 18.41
C ASP A 104 6.05 21.30 19.24
N ASP A 105 4.80 20.83 19.20
CA ASP A 105 3.69 21.33 20.00
C ASP A 105 3.68 20.80 21.45
N GLY A 106 4.68 20.00 21.83
CA GLY A 106 4.80 19.38 23.14
C GLY A 106 4.01 18.09 23.34
N GLY A 107 3.21 17.68 22.35
CA GLY A 107 2.47 16.40 22.37
C GLY A 107 3.40 15.20 22.32
N LEU A 108 3.04 14.13 23.04
CA LEU A 108 3.77 12.86 23.00
C LEU A 108 3.27 11.97 21.85
N TYR A 109 4.19 11.24 21.22
CA TYR A 109 3.86 10.24 20.20
C TYR A 109 4.79 9.05 20.28
N ALA A 110 4.34 7.90 19.73
CA ALA A 110 5.16 6.71 19.59
C ALA A 110 5.98 6.82 18.29
N LYS A 111 7.29 6.98 18.44
CA LYS A 111 8.25 7.00 17.34
C LYS A 111 8.78 5.61 17.12
N LYS A 112 8.56 5.03 15.94
CA LYS A 112 9.15 3.76 15.56
C LYS A 112 10.66 3.93 15.44
N VAL A 113 11.42 3.01 16.07
CA VAL A 113 12.88 3.04 16.08
C VAL A 113 13.48 1.85 15.33
N LYS A 114 12.75 0.73 15.27
CA LYS A 114 13.18 -0.42 14.48
C LYS A 114 12.03 -1.37 14.18
N ARG A 115 12.24 -2.24 13.19
CA ARG A 115 11.39 -3.38 12.87
C ARG A 115 12.25 -4.64 12.81
N SER A 116 11.79 -5.71 13.45
CA SER A 116 12.42 -7.02 13.36
C SER A 116 11.50 -7.99 12.65
N PHE A 117 12.01 -8.73 11.66
CA PHE A 117 11.27 -9.74 10.89
C PHE A 117 11.66 -11.14 11.34
N TYR A 118 10.68 -12.06 11.35
CA TYR A 118 10.85 -13.40 11.88
C TYR A 118 10.42 -14.47 10.88
N SER A 119 11.18 -15.58 10.83
CA SER A 119 10.76 -16.79 10.15
C SER A 119 9.52 -17.41 10.82
N LYS A 120 8.94 -18.44 10.21
CA LYS A 120 7.87 -19.24 10.83
C LYS A 120 8.30 -19.88 12.16
N ASP A 121 9.58 -20.21 12.31
CA ASP A 121 10.16 -20.77 13.53
C ASP A 121 10.50 -19.70 14.59
N ARG A 122 10.05 -18.45 14.38
CA ARG A 122 10.30 -17.30 15.26
C ARG A 122 11.78 -16.90 15.40
N ILE A 123 12.60 -17.27 14.43
CA ILE A 123 13.99 -16.82 14.35
C ILE A 123 13.99 -15.44 13.70
N LYS A 124 14.69 -14.47 14.31
CA LYS A 124 14.86 -13.15 13.70
C LYS A 124 15.81 -13.26 12.52
N ILE A 125 15.31 -12.94 11.32
CA ILE A 125 16.04 -13.06 10.05
C ILE A 125 16.54 -11.73 9.50
N LEU A 126 15.84 -10.64 9.83
CA LEU A 126 16.10 -9.30 9.31
C LEU A 126 15.71 -8.26 10.35
N GLU A 127 16.48 -7.20 10.45
CA GLU A 127 16.16 -6.03 11.28
C GLU A 127 16.25 -4.76 10.41
N GLN A 128 15.23 -3.93 10.45
CA GLN A 128 15.23 -2.61 9.82
C GLN A 128 15.44 -1.55 10.88
N ILE A 129 16.45 -0.69 10.68
CA ILE A 129 16.71 0.52 11.47
C ILE A 129 16.85 1.66 10.48
N ASP A 130 15.96 2.64 10.55
CA ASP A 130 15.78 3.67 9.53
C ASP A 130 15.65 3.04 8.13
N ASP A 131 16.52 3.37 7.18
CA ASP A 131 16.52 2.83 5.81
C ASP A 131 17.48 1.63 5.64
N ALA A 132 18.15 1.19 6.68
CA ALA A 132 19.09 0.07 6.63
C ALA A 132 18.42 -1.25 7.03
N PHE A 133 18.68 -2.30 6.26
CA PHE A 133 18.22 -3.65 6.53
C PHE A 133 19.43 -4.52 6.89
N ILE A 134 19.39 -5.12 8.08
CA ILE A 134 20.49 -5.90 8.67
C ILE A 134 20.06 -7.35 8.75
N LEU A 135 20.74 -8.25 8.05
CA LEU A 135 20.52 -9.70 8.09
C LEU A 135 21.04 -10.30 9.41
N GLU A 136 20.66 -11.55 9.67
CA GLU A 136 21.11 -12.30 10.87
C GLU A 136 22.65 -12.41 10.96
N ASP A 137 23.33 -12.52 9.83
CA ASP A 137 24.80 -12.59 9.73
C ASP A 137 25.50 -11.23 9.85
N GLY A 138 24.76 -10.15 10.08
CA GLY A 138 25.24 -8.79 10.23
C GLY A 138 25.48 -8.03 8.92
N ARG A 139 25.25 -8.64 7.75
CA ARG A 139 25.32 -7.92 6.48
C ARG A 139 24.21 -6.89 6.39
N ILE A 140 24.56 -5.72 5.88
CA ILE A 140 23.58 -4.66 5.57
C ILE A 140 23.22 -4.79 4.10
N ILE A 141 21.93 -4.85 3.81
CA ILE A 141 21.36 -4.89 2.46
C ILE A 141 20.43 -3.71 2.23
N SER A 142 20.25 -3.33 0.99
CA SER A 142 19.35 -2.26 0.55
C SER A 142 17.94 -2.81 0.22
N MET A 143 16.96 -1.90 0.07
CA MET A 143 15.64 -2.27 -0.46
C MET A 143 15.75 -2.85 -1.87
N TYR A 144 16.67 -2.36 -2.69
CA TYR A 144 16.92 -2.87 -4.04
C TYR A 144 17.31 -4.36 -4.02
N GLU A 145 18.21 -4.75 -3.12
CA GLU A 145 18.61 -6.17 -2.97
C GLU A 145 17.45 -7.03 -2.44
N ILE A 146 16.62 -6.50 -1.54
CA ILE A 146 15.41 -7.20 -1.06
C ILE A 146 14.43 -7.44 -2.21
N ILE A 147 14.21 -6.42 -3.07
CA ILE A 147 13.33 -6.54 -4.24
C ILE A 147 13.93 -7.50 -5.27
N ASP A 148 15.23 -7.46 -5.49
CA ASP A 148 15.92 -8.34 -6.42
C ASP A 148 15.78 -9.82 -6.02
N ILE A 149 16.03 -10.15 -4.74
CA ILE A 149 15.80 -11.47 -4.16
C ILE A 149 14.33 -11.89 -4.32
N TYR A 150 13.39 -10.98 -4.04
CA TYR A 150 11.96 -11.25 -4.17
C TYR A 150 11.56 -11.60 -5.61
N LEU A 151 12.07 -10.88 -6.60
CA LEU A 151 11.78 -11.14 -8.01
C LEU A 151 12.36 -12.49 -8.45
N ASP A 152 13.54 -12.89 -7.96
CA ASP A 152 14.12 -14.22 -8.23
C ASP A 152 13.25 -15.34 -7.67
N GLU A 153 12.73 -15.17 -6.45
CA GLU A 153 11.85 -16.16 -5.83
C GLU A 153 10.48 -16.30 -6.49
N LEU A 154 10.06 -15.34 -7.30
CA LEU A 154 8.82 -15.48 -8.09
C LEU A 154 8.97 -16.47 -9.24
N HIS A 155 10.20 -16.76 -9.69
CA HIS A 155 10.50 -17.70 -10.79
C HIS A 155 9.67 -17.43 -12.04
N LEU A 156 9.57 -16.12 -12.42
CA LEU A 156 8.78 -15.65 -13.56
C LEU A 156 9.31 -16.25 -14.87
N LYS A 157 8.39 -16.75 -15.71
CA LYS A 157 8.67 -17.38 -16.98
C LYS A 157 8.14 -16.56 -18.15
N GLU A 158 8.46 -16.94 -19.37
CA GLU A 158 8.04 -16.26 -20.59
C GLU A 158 6.51 -16.18 -20.75
N GLU A 159 5.78 -17.20 -20.29
CA GLU A 159 4.31 -17.21 -20.30
C GLU A 159 3.66 -16.31 -19.23
N ASP A 160 4.43 -15.86 -18.23
CA ASP A 160 3.93 -14.99 -17.18
C ASP A 160 3.84 -13.53 -17.65
N SER A 161 3.03 -12.75 -16.95
CA SER A 161 2.91 -11.31 -17.16
C SER A 161 3.04 -10.55 -15.84
N LEU A 162 3.99 -9.64 -15.79
CA LEU A 162 4.19 -8.70 -14.70
C LEU A 162 3.41 -7.42 -15.00
N ILE A 163 2.31 -7.20 -14.30
CA ILE A 163 1.47 -6.01 -14.46
C ILE A 163 1.85 -4.98 -13.40
N MET A 164 2.47 -3.90 -13.84
CA MET A 164 2.82 -2.74 -13.01
C MET A 164 1.64 -1.78 -12.99
N ASP A 165 0.79 -1.90 -11.96
CA ASP A 165 -0.44 -1.10 -11.84
C ASP A 165 -0.19 0.30 -11.26
N ARG A 166 0.95 0.51 -10.57
CA ARG A 166 1.34 1.80 -9.98
C ARG A 166 2.79 2.12 -10.27
N ALA A 167 3.03 3.37 -10.63
CA ALA A 167 4.36 3.85 -10.98
C ALA A 167 5.13 4.51 -9.81
N TYR A 168 4.52 4.61 -8.62
CA TYR A 168 5.09 5.36 -7.48
C TYR A 168 6.28 4.67 -6.82
N ASP A 169 6.35 3.35 -6.92
CA ASP A 169 7.40 2.56 -6.29
C ASP A 169 8.64 2.57 -7.18
N LEU A 170 9.50 3.54 -6.93
CA LEU A 170 10.67 3.77 -7.77
C LEU A 170 11.69 2.65 -7.64
N GLU A 171 11.89 2.10 -6.44
CA GLU A 171 12.82 1.00 -6.20
C GLU A 171 12.39 -0.26 -6.97
N PHE A 172 11.11 -0.62 -6.93
CA PHE A 172 10.59 -1.74 -7.72
C PHE A 172 10.77 -1.52 -9.21
N ASN A 173 10.44 -0.34 -9.71
CA ASN A 173 10.60 -0.04 -11.13
C ASN A 173 12.07 -0.13 -11.56
N GLU A 174 12.99 0.41 -10.76
CA GLU A 174 14.41 0.38 -11.09
C GLU A 174 14.94 -1.06 -11.17
N VAL A 175 14.62 -1.91 -10.19
CA VAL A 175 15.04 -3.31 -10.16
C VAL A 175 14.42 -4.11 -11.31
N ILE A 176 13.11 -3.95 -11.57
CA ILE A 176 12.42 -4.66 -12.67
C ILE A 176 13.04 -4.37 -14.03
N PHE A 177 13.42 -3.11 -14.29
CA PHE A 177 14.02 -2.74 -15.58
C PHE A 177 15.53 -2.98 -15.66
N ALA A 178 16.22 -3.04 -14.51
CA ALA A 178 17.63 -3.45 -14.47
C ALA A 178 17.82 -4.97 -14.62
N LYS A 179 16.80 -5.76 -14.25
CA LYS A 179 16.83 -7.22 -14.28
C LYS A 179 16.36 -7.76 -15.62
N ASP A 180 17.08 -8.74 -16.16
CA ASP A 180 16.67 -9.45 -17.38
C ASP A 180 15.59 -10.49 -17.03
N LEU A 181 14.33 -10.01 -16.96
CA LEU A 181 13.16 -10.84 -16.71
C LEU A 181 12.58 -11.33 -18.03
N SER A 182 12.42 -12.64 -18.16
CA SER A 182 11.84 -13.27 -19.36
C SER A 182 10.32 -13.04 -19.52
N CYS A 183 9.62 -12.69 -18.46
CA CYS A 183 8.18 -12.44 -18.46
C CYS A 183 7.79 -11.15 -19.19
N LYS A 184 6.53 -11.07 -19.63
CA LYS A 184 5.98 -9.85 -20.23
C LYS A 184 5.82 -8.73 -19.20
N LYS A 185 6.19 -7.51 -19.57
CA LYS A 185 6.07 -6.31 -18.74
C LYS A 185 4.93 -5.42 -19.27
N ILE A 186 3.90 -5.24 -18.45
CA ILE A 186 2.69 -4.46 -18.78
C ILE A 186 2.57 -3.29 -17.79
N CYS A 187 2.55 -2.05 -18.28
CA CYS A 187 2.48 -0.85 -17.46
C CYS A 187 1.12 -0.16 -17.60
N VAL A 188 0.43 0.12 -16.48
CA VAL A 188 -0.91 0.72 -16.48
C VAL A 188 -0.85 2.21 -16.12
N ILE A 189 -1.22 3.07 -17.06
CA ILE A 189 -1.19 4.53 -16.90
C ILE A 189 -2.55 5.04 -16.43
N HIS A 190 -2.67 5.36 -15.14
CA HIS A 190 -3.91 5.77 -14.49
C HIS A 190 -4.23 7.26 -14.55
N SER A 191 -3.24 8.11 -14.78
CA SER A 191 -3.40 9.56 -14.69
C SER A 191 -2.74 10.28 -15.85
N GLY A 192 -2.77 11.62 -15.83
CA GLY A 192 -2.04 12.42 -16.80
C GLY A 192 -0.54 12.11 -16.76
N HIS A 193 -0.02 11.65 -17.86
CA HIS A 193 1.38 11.23 -17.99
C HIS A 193 2.33 12.34 -18.46
N TYR A 194 1.77 13.52 -18.74
CA TYR A 194 2.52 14.71 -19.09
C TYR A 194 1.84 15.98 -18.57
N PHE A 195 2.56 17.08 -18.58
CA PHE A 195 2.10 18.39 -18.18
C PHE A 195 2.51 19.44 -19.23
N GLU A 196 1.58 20.25 -19.70
CA GLU A 196 1.81 21.37 -20.62
C GLU A 196 1.56 22.69 -19.87
N PRO A 197 2.59 23.43 -19.46
CA PRO A 197 2.40 24.71 -18.83
C PRO A 197 1.83 25.73 -19.85
N ASN A 198 0.80 26.45 -19.45
CA ASN A 198 0.16 27.53 -20.22
C ASN A 198 -0.40 27.10 -21.59
N GLN A 199 -0.80 25.84 -21.75
CA GLN A 199 -1.27 25.30 -23.03
C GLN A 199 -0.27 25.49 -24.20
N SER A 200 1.01 25.65 -23.89
CA SER A 200 2.07 25.78 -24.88
C SER A 200 2.44 24.41 -25.42
N THR A 201 2.33 24.22 -26.73
CA THR A 201 2.79 23.00 -27.41
C THR A 201 4.31 22.86 -27.42
N ILE A 202 5.05 23.87 -26.98
CA ILE A 202 6.52 23.93 -27.02
C ILE A 202 7.13 23.31 -25.75
N ALA A 203 6.55 23.60 -24.56
CA ALA A 203 7.02 23.08 -23.30
C ALA A 203 6.12 21.95 -22.82
N LEU A 204 6.61 20.72 -22.92
CA LEU A 204 5.94 19.51 -22.43
C LEU A 204 6.86 18.83 -21.44
N TYR A 205 6.36 18.57 -20.23
CA TYR A 205 7.07 17.88 -19.16
C TYR A 205 6.45 16.53 -18.91
N LEU A 206 7.27 15.50 -18.77
CA LEU A 206 6.81 14.18 -18.39
C LEU A 206 6.41 14.18 -16.90
N ASN A 207 5.35 13.46 -16.57
CA ASN A 207 5.05 13.15 -15.18
C ASN A 207 6.15 12.23 -14.66
N TYR A 208 6.83 12.65 -13.59
CA TYR A 208 7.95 11.94 -12.98
C TYR A 208 7.59 10.50 -12.56
N GLU A 209 6.35 10.26 -12.15
CA GLU A 209 5.87 8.93 -11.75
C GLU A 209 6.06 7.88 -12.86
N TYR A 210 5.90 8.27 -14.15
CA TYR A 210 6.01 7.36 -15.29
C TYR A 210 7.39 7.40 -15.96
N TYR A 211 8.34 8.13 -15.41
CA TYR A 211 9.65 8.36 -16.04
C TYR A 211 10.38 7.05 -16.37
N PHE A 212 10.45 6.10 -15.43
CA PHE A 212 11.12 4.81 -15.65
C PHE A 212 10.44 4.02 -16.76
N TRP A 213 9.12 3.97 -16.79
CA TRP A 213 8.37 3.23 -17.81
C TRP A 213 8.60 3.78 -19.22
N PHE A 214 8.73 5.09 -19.34
CA PHE A 214 9.02 5.72 -20.64
C PHE A 214 10.49 5.57 -21.02
N LYS A 215 11.40 5.78 -20.08
CA LYS A 215 12.85 5.62 -20.31
C LYS A 215 13.19 4.20 -20.79
N TYR A 216 12.52 3.18 -20.24
CA TYR A 216 12.72 1.78 -20.58
C TYR A 216 11.60 1.21 -21.45
N SER A 217 10.94 2.05 -22.25
CA SER A 217 9.81 1.66 -23.08
C SER A 217 10.14 0.62 -24.17
N ASP A 218 11.38 0.43 -24.51
CA ASP A 218 11.90 -0.64 -25.38
C ASP A 218 11.84 -2.02 -24.69
N SER A 219 11.84 -2.07 -23.38
CA SER A 219 11.69 -3.28 -22.57
C SER A 219 10.25 -3.50 -22.05
N VAL A 220 9.30 -2.65 -22.43
CA VAL A 220 7.88 -2.78 -22.09
C VAL A 220 7.14 -3.46 -23.22
N ASP A 221 6.41 -4.54 -22.95
CA ASP A 221 5.61 -5.22 -23.97
C ASP A 221 4.33 -4.45 -24.29
N SER A 222 3.67 -3.89 -23.27
CA SER A 222 2.43 -3.13 -23.47
C SER A 222 2.23 -2.03 -22.44
N PHE A 223 1.69 -0.89 -22.88
CA PHE A 223 1.03 0.08 -22.02
C PHE A 223 -0.48 -0.15 -22.02
N VAL A 224 -1.10 0.02 -20.87
CA VAL A 224 -2.57 0.05 -20.71
C VAL A 224 -2.97 1.47 -20.37
N VAL A 225 -3.93 2.02 -21.10
CA VAL A 225 -4.51 3.35 -20.89
C VAL A 225 -6.03 3.26 -20.82
N SER A 226 -6.68 4.27 -20.25
CA SER A 226 -8.13 4.23 -20.00
C SER A 226 -9.00 4.63 -21.21
N THR A 227 -8.47 5.42 -22.14
CA THR A 227 -9.23 5.99 -23.26
C THR A 227 -8.42 6.07 -24.54
N GLU A 228 -9.11 6.11 -25.67
CA GLU A 228 -8.48 6.34 -26.99
C GLU A 228 -7.75 7.70 -27.06
N GLU A 229 -8.27 8.71 -26.38
CA GLU A 229 -7.62 10.03 -26.29
C GLU A 229 -6.28 9.92 -25.56
N GLN A 230 -6.26 9.25 -24.39
CA GLN A 230 -5.04 9.01 -23.64
C GLN A 230 -4.01 8.20 -24.44
N LYS A 231 -4.47 7.23 -25.28
CA LYS A 231 -3.59 6.50 -26.22
C LYS A 231 -2.95 7.41 -27.24
N LYS A 232 -3.72 8.30 -27.87
CA LYS A 232 -3.19 9.26 -28.85
C LYS A 232 -2.15 10.20 -28.20
N ASP A 233 -2.48 10.71 -27.02
CA ASP A 233 -1.58 11.57 -26.26
C ASP A 233 -0.28 10.83 -25.87
N LEU A 234 -0.37 9.60 -25.41
CA LEU A 234 0.80 8.79 -25.06
C LEU A 234 1.73 8.59 -26.28
N ILE A 235 1.17 8.23 -27.44
CA ILE A 235 1.94 8.09 -28.68
C ILE A 235 2.65 9.40 -29.03
N ARG A 236 1.93 10.53 -28.92
CA ARG A 236 2.49 11.87 -29.19
C ARG A 236 3.68 12.18 -28.27
N VAL A 237 3.52 11.86 -26.97
CA VAL A 237 4.55 12.10 -25.95
C VAL A 237 5.77 11.21 -26.17
N LEU A 238 5.59 9.92 -26.36
CA LEU A 238 6.71 8.98 -26.62
C LEU A 238 7.51 9.39 -27.86
N ARG A 239 6.83 9.76 -28.97
CA ARG A 239 7.49 10.28 -30.19
C ARG A 239 8.28 11.56 -29.92
N LYS A 240 7.73 12.51 -29.18
CA LYS A 240 8.37 13.79 -28.87
C LYS A 240 9.68 13.62 -28.10
N PHE A 241 9.76 12.61 -27.25
CA PHE A 241 10.95 12.31 -26.44
C PHE A 241 11.84 11.21 -27.03
N ASN A 242 11.55 10.75 -28.26
CA ASN A 242 12.27 9.67 -28.96
C ASN A 242 12.30 8.36 -28.16
N TYR A 243 11.22 8.06 -27.43
CA TYR A 243 11.04 6.79 -26.75
C TYR A 243 10.38 5.75 -27.66
N SER A 244 10.63 4.48 -27.41
CA SER A 244 9.96 3.37 -28.09
C SER A 244 8.45 3.40 -27.86
N ILE A 245 7.68 2.93 -28.85
CA ILE A 245 6.22 2.86 -28.77
C ILE A 245 5.84 1.37 -28.76
N PRO A 246 5.72 0.75 -27.58
CA PRO A 246 5.24 -0.63 -27.48
C PRO A 246 3.76 -0.72 -27.83
N ASN A 247 3.17 -1.91 -27.74
CA ASN A 247 1.73 -2.04 -27.88
C ASN A 247 0.98 -1.19 -26.83
N ILE A 248 -0.11 -0.49 -27.25
CA ILE A 248 -0.91 0.34 -26.35
C ILE A 248 -2.34 -0.15 -26.41
N CYS A 249 -2.79 -0.78 -25.32
CA CYS A 249 -4.13 -1.29 -25.13
C CYS A 249 -5.02 -0.26 -24.43
N VAL A 250 -6.24 -0.09 -24.92
CA VAL A 250 -7.25 0.76 -24.26
C VAL A 250 -8.17 -0.15 -23.43
N ILE A 251 -8.11 0.00 -22.10
CA ILE A 251 -8.95 -0.72 -21.15
C ILE A 251 -9.61 0.32 -20.25
N PRO A 252 -10.92 0.60 -20.39
CA PRO A 252 -11.62 1.56 -19.55
C PRO A 252 -11.53 1.22 -18.06
N VAL A 253 -11.38 2.23 -17.21
CA VAL A 253 -11.33 2.06 -15.77
C VAL A 253 -12.72 1.83 -15.20
N GLY A 254 -12.92 0.67 -14.61
CA GLY A 254 -14.14 0.30 -13.92
C GLY A 254 -15.30 -0.05 -14.84
N ALA A 255 -16.14 -0.93 -14.35
CA ALA A 255 -17.45 -1.26 -14.90
C ALA A 255 -18.43 -1.40 -13.73
N THR A 256 -19.68 -1.04 -13.94
CA THR A 256 -20.78 -1.38 -13.04
C THR A 256 -21.66 -2.40 -13.74
N GLU A 257 -21.85 -3.55 -13.11
CA GLU A 257 -22.73 -4.61 -13.64
C GLU A 257 -24.20 -4.22 -13.52
N GLU A 258 -24.54 -3.37 -12.53
CA GLU A 258 -25.89 -2.89 -12.28
C GLU A 258 -25.95 -1.37 -12.14
N LEU A 259 -26.87 -0.72 -12.86
CA LEU A 259 -27.22 0.68 -12.66
C LEU A 259 -28.28 0.76 -11.55
N CYS A 260 -27.87 1.07 -10.33
CA CYS A 260 -28.81 1.39 -9.25
C CYS A 260 -29.40 2.78 -9.48
N VAL A 261 -30.60 2.85 -10.02
CA VAL A 261 -31.35 4.10 -10.13
C VAL A 261 -32.20 4.27 -8.88
N SER A 262 -31.85 5.25 -8.04
CA SER A 262 -32.70 5.61 -6.90
C SER A 262 -33.95 6.38 -7.37
N ASN A 263 -35.12 5.88 -7.03
CA ASN A 263 -36.39 6.58 -7.24
C ASN A 263 -36.66 7.67 -6.19
N ASN A 264 -35.91 7.68 -5.10
CA ASN A 264 -36.04 8.61 -3.97
C ASN A 264 -34.99 9.74 -4.06
N ARG A 265 -35.02 10.50 -5.14
CA ARG A 265 -34.13 11.66 -5.27
C ARG A 265 -34.64 12.84 -4.45
N ILE A 266 -33.74 13.42 -3.65
CA ILE A 266 -34.07 14.67 -2.95
C ILE A 266 -34.08 15.81 -3.98
N LYS A 267 -35.23 16.45 -4.12
CA LYS A 267 -35.38 17.57 -5.05
C LYS A 267 -34.42 18.70 -4.71
N ASN A 268 -33.82 19.33 -5.71
CA ASN A 268 -32.87 20.43 -5.58
C ASN A 268 -31.61 20.07 -4.77
N SER A 269 -31.17 18.80 -4.81
CA SER A 269 -29.92 18.36 -4.18
C SER A 269 -28.86 17.99 -5.22
N ILE A 270 -27.60 18.24 -4.86
CA ILE A 270 -26.43 17.83 -5.63
C ILE A 270 -25.53 17.03 -4.68
N MET A 271 -25.07 15.88 -5.17
CA MET A 271 -24.13 15.04 -4.44
C MET A 271 -22.78 15.00 -5.18
N THR A 272 -21.70 15.07 -4.44
CA THR A 272 -20.36 14.78 -4.92
C THR A 272 -19.67 13.84 -3.95
N ALA A 273 -18.89 12.90 -4.47
CA ALA A 273 -18.09 11.96 -3.69
C ALA A 273 -16.64 12.01 -4.18
N SER A 274 -15.74 12.53 -3.37
CA SER A 274 -14.31 12.58 -3.67
C SER A 274 -13.48 12.81 -2.40
N ARG A 275 -12.18 12.63 -2.48
CA ARG A 275 -11.27 13.07 -1.40
C ARG A 275 -11.33 14.60 -1.27
N ILE A 276 -11.29 15.11 -0.04
CA ILE A 276 -11.25 16.56 0.23
C ILE A 276 -9.81 17.05 0.04
N VAL A 277 -9.43 17.23 -1.21
CA VAL A 277 -8.12 17.74 -1.61
C VAL A 277 -8.26 18.86 -2.63
N ARG A 278 -7.31 19.80 -2.67
CA ARG A 278 -7.35 20.99 -3.50
C ARG A 278 -7.59 20.69 -5.00
N GLY A 279 -6.99 19.61 -5.51
CA GLY A 279 -7.15 19.19 -6.92
C GLY A 279 -8.57 18.74 -7.30
N LYS A 280 -9.45 18.43 -6.33
CA LYS A 280 -10.85 18.06 -6.61
C LYS A 280 -11.79 19.26 -6.70
N ARG A 281 -11.28 20.47 -6.44
CA ARG A 281 -11.99 21.74 -6.63
C ARG A 281 -13.42 21.74 -6.10
N LEU A 282 -13.65 21.17 -4.91
CA LEU A 282 -14.97 21.16 -4.25
C LEU A 282 -15.48 22.59 -4.00
N ASP A 283 -14.56 23.56 -3.85
CA ASP A 283 -14.85 24.97 -3.77
C ASP A 283 -15.68 25.49 -4.97
N LEU A 284 -15.39 24.99 -6.19
CA LEU A 284 -16.11 25.40 -7.38
C LEU A 284 -17.55 24.84 -7.41
N ILE A 285 -17.75 23.63 -6.92
CA ILE A 285 -19.09 23.03 -6.83
C ILE A 285 -19.96 23.85 -5.89
N ILE A 286 -19.42 24.20 -4.69
CA ILE A 286 -20.13 25.04 -3.72
C ILE A 286 -20.46 26.43 -4.31
N LYS A 287 -19.50 27.07 -4.96
CA LYS A 287 -19.71 28.38 -5.62
C LYS A 287 -20.78 28.30 -6.73
N ALA A 288 -20.76 27.23 -7.53
CA ALA A 288 -21.74 27.04 -8.59
C ALA A 288 -23.16 26.87 -8.03
N VAL A 289 -23.33 26.11 -6.93
CA VAL A 289 -24.63 25.93 -6.26
C VAL A 289 -25.13 27.25 -5.68
N ILE A 290 -24.26 28.02 -5.02
CA ILE A 290 -24.61 29.36 -4.46
C ILE A 290 -25.06 30.29 -5.58
N GLU A 291 -24.37 30.30 -6.71
CA GLU A 291 -24.72 31.17 -7.84
C GLU A 291 -26.02 30.72 -8.54
N ALA A 292 -26.23 29.41 -8.67
CA ALA A 292 -27.50 28.89 -9.20
C ALA A 292 -28.71 29.28 -8.33
N ASN A 293 -28.58 29.18 -7.00
CA ASN A 293 -29.64 29.58 -6.05
C ASN A 293 -29.97 31.09 -6.06
N LYS A 294 -29.07 31.95 -6.57
CA LYS A 294 -29.38 33.37 -6.75
C LYS A 294 -30.21 33.67 -7.99
N ARG A 295 -30.25 32.73 -8.94
CA ARG A 295 -30.94 32.90 -10.25
C ARG A 295 -32.27 32.15 -10.34
N CYS A 296 -32.57 31.33 -9.34
CA CYS A 296 -33.85 30.63 -9.18
C CYS A 296 -34.67 31.29 -8.07
#